data_6b09f4729bf655af0729e8a14a4ea8ab
#
_entry.id   6b09f4729bf655af0729e8a14a4ea8ab
#
_cell.length_a   1.000
_cell.length_b   1.000
_cell.length_c   1.000
_cell.angle_alpha   90.00
_cell.angle_beta   90.00
_cell.angle_gamma   90.00
#
_symmetry.space_group_name_H-M   'P 1'
#
loop_
_entity.id
_entity.type
_entity.pdbx_description
1 polymer ?
#
loop_
_entity_poly.entity_id
_entity_poly.type
_entity_poly.pdbx_seq_one_letter_code
_entity_poly.pdbx_strand_id
1 'polypeptide(L)'
;MPAKLSPSRHLRISRSKAGLGLFARVAIKKGQFIVRYSGRKMRAEAADELDTRYLFEINARWTIDGSSRRNRARYINHSCRPNAEAYFVKHVIKIRAIKNIKPGDEITYHYGRDYFDSFIKAMGCKCRACAKKRAEIRSRRSRRRTKRAR
;
A
#
# COMPACT_ATOMS: atom_id res chain seq x y z
N MET A 1 13.72 16.75 18.68
CA MET A 1 13.42 16.50 17.24
C MET A 1 13.30 15.00 17.04
N PRO A 2 12.20 14.48 16.48
CA PRO A 2 12.17 13.08 16.13
C PRO A 2 13.22 12.82 15.04
N ALA A 3 14.06 11.82 15.27
CA ALA A 3 15.08 11.42 14.31
C ALA A 3 14.44 11.13 12.95
N LYS A 4 14.98 11.72 11.88
CA LYS A 4 14.54 11.42 10.51
C LYS A 4 14.78 9.94 10.25
N LEU A 5 13.70 9.19 10.01
CA LEU A 5 13.80 7.79 9.65
C LEU A 5 14.58 7.65 8.33
N SER A 6 15.70 6.95 8.37
CA SER A 6 16.41 6.57 7.15
C SER A 6 15.71 5.35 6.53
N PRO A 7 15.19 5.41 5.29
CA PRO A 7 14.49 4.29 4.68
C PRO A 7 15.32 3.00 4.64
N SER A 8 16.63 3.10 4.51
CA SER A 8 17.52 1.93 4.48
C SER A 8 17.66 1.22 5.82
N ARG A 9 17.62 1.95 6.93
CA ARG A 9 17.81 1.40 8.28
C ARG A 9 16.49 0.98 8.95
N HIS A 10 15.41 1.71 8.70
CA HIS A 10 14.14 1.58 9.43
C HIS A 10 13.07 0.77 8.69
N LEU A 11 13.31 0.47 7.40
CA LEU A 11 12.41 -0.27 6.55
C LEU A 11 13.10 -1.51 5.97
N ARG A 12 12.33 -2.57 5.72
CA ARG A 12 12.78 -3.76 4.98
C ARG A 12 11.76 -4.16 3.92
N ILE A 13 12.25 -4.70 2.82
CA ILE A 13 11.44 -5.34 1.80
C ILE A 13 11.42 -6.84 2.13
N SER A 14 10.24 -7.44 2.15
CA SER A 14 10.07 -8.85 2.48
C SER A 14 8.84 -9.42 1.77
N ARG A 15 8.64 -10.73 1.85
CA ARG A 15 7.44 -11.37 1.29
C ARG A 15 6.18 -10.93 2.04
N SER A 16 5.13 -10.66 1.30
CA SER A 16 3.79 -10.34 1.74
C SER A 16 2.78 -11.26 1.04
N LYS A 17 1.52 -11.23 1.43
CA LYS A 17 0.43 -11.95 0.74
C LYS A 17 0.18 -11.46 -0.69
N ALA A 18 0.58 -10.25 -1.00
CA ALA A 18 0.43 -9.65 -2.34
C ALA A 18 1.72 -9.68 -3.19
N GLY A 19 2.74 -10.42 -2.76
CA GLY A 19 4.06 -10.48 -3.39
C GLY A 19 5.14 -9.92 -2.47
N LEU A 20 5.89 -8.89 -2.90
CA LEU A 20 6.79 -8.15 -2.01
C LEU A 20 6.03 -7.04 -1.29
N GLY A 21 6.42 -6.75 -0.06
CA GLY A 21 5.87 -5.69 0.77
C GLY A 21 6.97 -4.87 1.45
N LEU A 22 6.62 -3.70 1.94
CA LEU A 22 7.47 -2.84 2.75
C LEU A 22 7.08 -2.98 4.23
N PHE A 23 8.05 -3.28 5.08
CA PHE A 23 7.83 -3.57 6.50
C PHE A 23 8.64 -2.63 7.39
N ALA A 24 8.08 -2.26 8.53
CA ALA A 24 8.78 -1.51 9.55
C ALA A 24 9.80 -2.40 10.27
N ARG A 25 11.02 -1.90 10.48
CA ARG A 25 12.04 -2.53 11.35
C ARG A 25 12.03 -1.95 12.75
N VAL A 26 11.48 -0.76 12.91
CA VAL A 26 11.37 -0.02 14.16
C VAL A 26 9.94 0.46 14.35
N ALA A 27 9.57 0.84 15.57
CA ALA A 27 8.28 1.47 15.82
C ALA A 27 8.19 2.83 15.11
N ILE A 28 7.05 3.07 14.44
CA ILE A 28 6.75 4.32 13.76
C ILE A 28 5.48 4.89 14.38
N LYS A 29 5.55 6.11 14.90
CA LYS A 29 4.42 6.77 15.53
C LYS A 29 3.46 7.35 14.50
N LYS A 30 2.17 7.41 14.83
CA LYS A 30 1.16 8.13 14.04
C LYS A 30 1.65 9.55 13.69
N GLY A 31 1.44 9.96 12.45
CA GLY A 31 1.87 11.26 11.92
C GLY A 31 3.31 11.30 11.42
N GLN A 32 4.13 10.31 11.74
CA GLN A 32 5.54 10.29 11.36
C GLN A 32 5.71 10.00 9.87
N PHE A 33 6.62 10.76 9.23
CA PHE A 33 7.04 10.50 7.86
C PHE A 33 7.75 9.14 7.76
N ILE A 34 7.43 8.37 6.74
CA ILE A 34 8.00 7.03 6.51
C ILE A 34 8.99 7.05 5.34
N VAL A 35 8.52 7.41 4.16
CA VAL A 35 9.29 7.35 2.93
C VAL A 35 8.69 8.27 1.87
N ARG A 36 9.50 8.70 0.91
CA ARG A 36 9.06 9.39 -0.30
C ARG A 36 8.77 8.36 -1.40
N TYR A 37 7.68 8.56 -2.13
CA TYR A 37 7.46 7.88 -3.40
C TYR A 37 8.26 8.63 -4.47
N SER A 38 9.32 8.03 -4.96
CA SER A 38 10.26 8.66 -5.87
C SER A 38 10.24 8.02 -7.26
N GLY A 39 10.53 8.81 -8.26
CA GLY A 39 10.54 8.35 -9.65
C GLY A 39 10.66 9.50 -10.62
N ARG A 40 10.55 9.19 -11.90
CA ARG A 40 10.56 10.18 -12.97
C ARG A 40 9.20 10.86 -13.05
N LYS A 41 9.18 12.19 -12.89
CA LYS A 41 7.99 13.00 -13.14
C LYS A 41 7.78 13.15 -14.64
N MET A 42 6.57 12.89 -15.11
CA MET A 42 6.20 12.95 -16.51
C MET A 42 4.79 13.48 -16.69
N ARG A 43 4.45 13.84 -17.92
CA ARG A 43 3.08 14.21 -18.28
C ARG A 43 2.15 13.00 -18.17
N ALA A 44 0.91 13.23 -17.79
CA ALA A 44 -0.09 12.17 -17.65
C ALA A 44 -0.29 11.42 -18.97
N GLU A 45 -0.36 12.14 -20.08
CA GLU A 45 -0.53 11.55 -21.42
C GLU A 45 0.62 10.59 -21.77
N ALA A 46 1.85 10.94 -21.42
CA ALA A 46 3.02 10.08 -21.65
C ALA A 46 3.05 8.89 -20.68
N ALA A 47 2.45 9.02 -19.51
CA ALA A 47 2.34 7.92 -18.54
C ALA A 47 1.32 6.87 -18.98
N ASP A 48 0.25 7.26 -19.67
CA ASP A 48 -0.80 6.36 -20.17
C ASP A 48 -0.28 5.35 -21.21
N GLU A 49 0.82 5.67 -21.87
CA GLU A 49 1.50 4.78 -22.82
C GLU A 49 2.40 3.73 -22.15
N LEU A 50 2.63 3.86 -20.85
CA LEU A 50 3.51 2.95 -20.12
C LEU A 50 2.75 1.76 -19.52
N ASP A 51 3.18 0.56 -19.87
CA ASP A 51 2.69 -0.69 -19.23
C ASP A 51 3.39 -0.93 -17.90
N THR A 52 3.05 -0.12 -16.88
CA THR A 52 3.57 -0.27 -15.52
C THR A 52 2.52 0.03 -14.45
N ARG A 53 2.50 -0.78 -13.40
CA ARG A 53 1.63 -0.60 -12.22
C ARG A 53 2.16 0.44 -11.22
N TYR A 54 3.32 1.01 -11.47
CA TYR A 54 4.01 1.91 -10.53
C TYR A 54 3.82 3.38 -10.86
N LEU A 55 2.78 3.70 -11.60
CA LEU A 55 2.39 5.07 -11.88
C LEU A 55 1.64 5.64 -10.67
N PHE A 56 2.04 6.82 -10.23
CA PHE A 56 1.36 7.55 -9.17
C PHE A 56 0.98 8.94 -9.68
N GLU A 57 -0.31 9.14 -9.87
CA GLU A 57 -0.86 10.41 -10.33
C GLU A 57 -0.70 11.48 -9.24
N ILE A 58 -0.11 12.63 -9.60
CA ILE A 58 -0.03 13.81 -8.74
C ILE A 58 -1.27 14.68 -8.93
N ASN A 59 -1.65 14.89 -10.17
CA ASN A 59 -2.82 15.63 -10.62
C ASN A 59 -3.09 15.30 -12.10
N ALA A 60 -4.12 15.90 -12.69
CA ALA A 60 -4.51 15.66 -14.08
C ALA A 60 -3.39 15.87 -15.14
N ARG A 61 -2.30 16.57 -14.79
CA ARG A 61 -1.20 16.88 -15.73
C ARG A 61 0.06 16.07 -15.46
N TRP A 62 0.27 15.60 -14.24
CA TRP A 62 1.55 15.06 -13.80
C TRP A 62 1.42 13.73 -13.08
N THR A 63 2.25 12.79 -13.47
CA THR A 63 2.38 11.45 -12.90
C THR A 63 3.84 11.16 -12.56
N ILE A 64 4.08 10.37 -11.53
CA ILE A 64 5.41 9.83 -11.21
C ILE A 64 5.45 8.37 -11.65
N ASP A 65 6.42 8.03 -12.48
CA ASP A 65 6.81 6.65 -12.74
C ASP A 65 7.77 6.18 -11.63
N GLY A 66 7.23 5.42 -10.71
CA GLY A 66 7.95 4.86 -9.56
C GLY A 66 8.51 3.46 -9.79
N SER A 67 8.65 3.00 -11.03
CA SER A 67 9.09 1.64 -11.39
C SER A 67 10.54 1.33 -10.98
N SER A 68 11.38 2.33 -10.72
CA SER A 68 12.74 2.14 -10.25
C SER A 68 12.80 1.38 -8.92
N ARG A 69 13.67 0.36 -8.81
CA ARG A 69 13.91 -0.39 -7.55
C ARG A 69 14.47 0.49 -6.42
N ARG A 70 15.05 1.65 -6.72
CA ARG A 70 15.48 2.65 -5.75
C ARG A 70 14.29 3.31 -5.02
N ASN A 71 13.11 3.32 -5.65
CA ASN A 71 11.88 3.76 -5.03
C ASN A 71 11.36 2.69 -4.06
N ARG A 72 11.73 2.75 -2.80
CA ARG A 72 11.29 1.76 -1.81
C ARG A 72 9.78 1.81 -1.55
N ALA A 73 9.15 2.97 -1.75
CA ALA A 73 7.70 3.12 -1.58
C ALA A 73 6.88 2.31 -2.60
N ARG A 74 7.48 1.90 -3.73
CA ARG A 74 6.82 1.01 -4.71
C ARG A 74 6.39 -0.34 -4.14
N TYR A 75 7.01 -0.76 -3.04
CA TYR A 75 6.72 -2.03 -2.37
C TYR A 75 5.61 -1.90 -1.32
N ILE A 76 5.05 -0.72 -1.10
CA ILE A 76 3.92 -0.54 -0.20
C ILE A 76 2.67 -1.07 -0.90
N ASN A 77 2.05 -2.10 -0.30
CA ASN A 77 0.85 -2.72 -0.84
C ASN A 77 -0.42 -1.96 -0.44
N HIS A 78 -1.50 -2.22 -1.21
CA HIS A 78 -2.81 -1.72 -0.88
C HIS A 78 -3.41 -2.39 0.35
N SER A 79 -4.12 -1.62 1.17
CA SER A 79 -5.02 -2.15 2.20
C SER A 79 -6.31 -1.34 2.26
N CYS A 80 -7.44 -2.04 2.45
CA CYS A 80 -8.74 -1.43 2.75
C CYS A 80 -8.82 -0.88 4.20
N ARG A 81 -7.86 -1.27 5.07
CA ARG A 81 -7.65 -0.73 6.43
C ARG A 81 -6.18 -0.39 6.61
N PRO A 82 -5.71 0.66 5.95
CA PRO A 82 -4.29 1.00 5.92
C PRO A 82 -3.76 1.51 7.27
N ASN A 83 -2.44 1.49 7.43
CA ASN A 83 -1.74 2.12 8.54
C ASN A 83 -0.91 3.33 8.13
N ALA A 84 -0.87 3.62 6.83
CA ALA A 84 -0.21 4.78 6.26
C ALA A 84 -1.09 5.44 5.19
N GLU A 85 -0.72 6.64 4.79
CA GLU A 85 -1.35 7.38 3.69
C GLU A 85 -0.31 8.11 2.86
N ALA A 86 -0.63 8.32 1.59
CA ALA A 86 0.12 9.21 0.71
C ALA A 86 -0.42 10.64 0.85
N TYR A 87 0.48 11.61 0.90
CA TYR A 87 0.16 13.05 0.90
C TYR A 87 1.13 13.82 0.02
N PHE A 88 0.71 15.00 -0.41
CA PHE A 88 1.47 15.80 -1.38
C PHE A 88 2.05 17.04 -0.71
N VAL A 89 3.32 17.31 -0.99
CA VAL A 89 3.99 18.55 -0.61
C VAL A 89 4.75 19.07 -1.83
N LYS A 90 4.30 20.19 -2.41
CA LYS A 90 4.96 20.79 -3.61
C LYS A 90 5.26 19.77 -4.71
N HIS A 91 4.26 18.99 -5.13
CA HIS A 91 4.39 17.90 -6.12
C HIS A 91 5.30 16.73 -5.72
N VAL A 92 5.66 16.63 -4.47
CA VAL A 92 6.37 15.47 -3.91
C VAL A 92 5.38 14.57 -3.19
N ILE A 93 5.36 13.29 -3.54
CA ILE A 93 4.54 12.28 -2.88
C ILE A 93 5.31 11.76 -1.67
N LYS A 94 4.73 11.92 -0.50
CA LYS A 94 5.29 11.45 0.77
C LYS A 94 4.30 10.47 1.42
N ILE A 95 4.84 9.50 2.12
CA ILE A 95 4.06 8.53 2.90
C ILE A 95 4.28 8.80 4.38
N ARG A 96 3.18 8.87 5.14
CA ARG A 96 3.22 9.00 6.61
C ARG A 96 2.33 7.97 7.28
N ALA A 97 2.63 7.65 8.51
CA ALA A 97 1.81 6.78 9.34
C ALA A 97 0.51 7.48 9.77
N ILE A 98 -0.64 6.80 9.64
CA ILE A 98 -1.93 7.25 10.18
C ILE A 98 -2.32 6.51 11.46
N LYS A 99 -1.54 5.49 11.82
CA LYS A 99 -1.61 4.72 13.07
C LYS A 99 -0.21 4.45 13.57
N ASN A 100 -0.07 4.07 14.82
CA ASN A 100 1.18 3.51 15.33
C ASN A 100 1.47 2.18 14.62
N ILE A 101 2.68 2.04 14.07
CA ILE A 101 3.14 0.87 13.34
C ILE A 101 4.22 0.20 14.20
N LYS A 102 4.07 -1.09 14.48
CA LYS A 102 5.03 -1.85 15.28
C LYS A 102 6.17 -2.39 14.40
N PRO A 103 7.34 -2.68 14.98
CA PRO A 103 8.37 -3.43 14.27
C PRO A 103 7.79 -4.75 13.73
N GLY A 104 8.06 -5.06 12.47
CA GLY A 104 7.54 -6.24 11.79
C GLY A 104 6.20 -6.04 11.06
N ASP A 105 5.46 -4.97 11.34
CA ASP A 105 4.23 -4.69 10.63
C ASP A 105 4.49 -4.30 9.17
N GLU A 106 3.64 -4.76 8.27
CA GLU A 106 3.61 -4.32 6.88
C GLU A 106 3.03 -2.91 6.80
N ILE A 107 3.73 -2.02 6.08
CA ILE A 107 3.26 -0.68 5.78
C ILE A 107 2.34 -0.77 4.56
N THR A 108 1.14 -0.23 4.69
CA THR A 108 0.12 -0.27 3.65
C THR A 108 -0.60 1.07 3.54
N TYR A 109 -1.04 1.44 2.34
CA TYR A 109 -1.93 2.57 2.13
C TYR A 109 -3.07 2.22 1.16
N HIS A 110 -4.10 3.03 1.10
CA HIS A 110 -5.19 2.84 0.14
C HIS A 110 -4.78 3.45 -1.20
N TYR A 111 -4.80 2.66 -2.27
CA TYR A 111 -4.36 3.10 -3.61
C TYR A 111 -5.32 4.09 -4.31
N GLY A 112 -6.45 4.41 -3.67
CA GLY A 112 -7.51 5.19 -4.26
C GLY A 112 -8.65 4.31 -4.80
N ARG A 113 -9.84 4.89 -4.92
CA ARG A 113 -11.04 4.17 -5.36
C ARG A 113 -10.90 3.72 -6.81
N ASP A 114 -10.47 4.62 -7.69
CA ASP A 114 -10.40 4.35 -9.12
C ASP A 114 -9.43 3.20 -9.43
N TYR A 115 -8.25 3.22 -8.81
CA TYR A 115 -7.29 2.11 -8.92
C TYR A 115 -7.84 0.81 -8.33
N PHE A 116 -8.51 0.90 -7.18
CA PHE A 116 -9.12 -0.27 -6.55
C PHE A 116 -10.20 -0.90 -7.43
N ASP A 117 -11.11 -0.10 -7.95
CA ASP A 117 -12.23 -0.58 -8.79
C ASP A 117 -11.72 -1.13 -10.13
N SER A 118 -10.71 -0.51 -10.74
CA SER A 118 -10.16 -0.91 -12.04
C SER A 118 -9.27 -2.15 -11.98
N PHE A 119 -8.43 -2.29 -10.93
CA PHE A 119 -7.36 -3.29 -10.94
C PHE A 119 -7.43 -4.31 -9.80
N ILE A 120 -8.01 -3.96 -8.65
CA ILE A 120 -7.98 -4.83 -7.47
C ILE A 120 -9.28 -5.59 -7.28
N LYS A 121 -10.42 -4.95 -7.49
CA LYS A 121 -11.75 -5.48 -7.17
C LYS A 121 -12.06 -6.76 -7.95
N ALA A 122 -11.80 -6.79 -9.25
CA ALA A 122 -12.07 -7.94 -10.11
C ALA A 122 -11.24 -9.17 -9.73
N MET A 123 -9.98 -8.97 -9.33
CA MET A 123 -9.07 -10.05 -8.92
C MET A 123 -9.23 -10.46 -7.44
N GLY A 124 -10.01 -9.71 -6.68
CA GLY A 124 -10.15 -9.88 -5.23
C GLY A 124 -9.00 -9.26 -4.43
N CYS A 125 -9.33 -8.36 -3.52
CA CYS A 125 -8.34 -7.71 -2.67
C CYS A 125 -7.65 -8.71 -1.73
N LYS A 126 -6.31 -8.75 -1.77
CA LYS A 126 -5.47 -9.64 -0.96
C LYS A 126 -5.08 -9.04 0.40
N CYS A 127 -5.54 -7.83 0.74
CA CYS A 127 -5.20 -7.22 2.01
C CYS A 127 -5.70 -8.05 3.20
N ARG A 128 -5.04 -7.90 4.35
CA ARG A 128 -5.34 -8.66 5.58
C ARG A 128 -6.80 -8.52 6.02
N ALA A 129 -7.38 -7.32 5.91
CA ALA A 129 -8.77 -7.07 6.30
C ALA A 129 -9.76 -7.85 5.42
N CYS A 130 -9.59 -7.83 4.10
CA CYS A 130 -10.43 -8.57 3.17
C CYS A 130 -10.23 -10.09 3.28
N ALA A 131 -9.00 -10.55 3.50
CA ALA A 131 -8.70 -11.96 3.74
C ALA A 131 -9.42 -12.48 5.00
N LYS A 132 -9.38 -11.72 6.10
CA LYS A 132 -10.09 -12.05 7.35
C LYS A 132 -11.61 -12.14 7.13
N LYS A 133 -12.20 -11.15 6.44
CA LYS A 133 -13.65 -11.16 6.12
C LYS A 133 -14.05 -12.39 5.31
N ARG A 134 -13.25 -12.77 4.30
CA ARG A 134 -13.53 -13.99 3.51
C ARG A 134 -13.45 -15.27 4.35
N ALA A 135 -12.49 -15.36 5.27
CA ALA A 135 -12.36 -16.51 6.17
C ALA A 135 -13.57 -16.63 7.11
N GLU A 136 -14.03 -15.51 7.67
CA GLU A 136 -15.23 -15.47 8.53
C GLU A 136 -16.49 -15.90 7.77
N ILE A 137 -16.69 -15.44 6.54
CA ILE A 137 -17.81 -15.84 5.69
C ILE A 137 -17.79 -17.35 5.42
N ARG A 138 -16.62 -17.91 5.09
CA ARG A 138 -16.45 -19.37 4.88
C ARG A 138 -16.80 -20.16 6.12
N SER A 139 -16.31 -19.76 7.27
CA SER A 139 -16.60 -20.40 8.55
C SER A 139 -18.10 -20.42 8.87
N ARG A 140 -18.79 -19.30 8.67
CA ARG A 140 -20.25 -19.19 8.88
C ARG A 140 -21.02 -20.11 7.93
N ARG A 141 -20.63 -20.19 6.64
CA ARG A 141 -21.27 -21.09 5.66
C ARG A 141 -21.08 -22.56 6.02
N SER A 142 -19.88 -22.94 6.43
CA SER A 142 -19.58 -24.32 6.88
C SER A 142 -20.44 -24.71 8.09
N ARG A 143 -20.54 -23.88 9.12
CA ARG A 143 -21.39 -24.12 10.31
C ARG A 143 -22.87 -24.25 9.96
N ARG A 144 -23.38 -23.46 9.01
CA ARG A 144 -24.78 -23.57 8.55
C ARG A 144 -25.04 -24.90 7.82
N ARG A 145 -24.05 -25.36 7.01
CA ARG A 145 -24.17 -26.61 6.27
C ARG A 145 -24.20 -27.82 7.20
N THR A 146 -23.32 -27.87 8.20
CA THR A 146 -23.32 -28.95 9.21
C THR A 146 -24.58 -28.96 10.07
N LYS A 147 -25.17 -27.79 10.37
CA LYS A 147 -26.42 -27.70 11.15
C LYS A 147 -27.65 -28.13 10.36
N ARG A 148 -27.64 -28.06 9.00
CA ARG A 148 -28.70 -28.54 8.12
C ARG A 148 -28.64 -30.04 7.82
N ALA A 149 -27.49 -30.67 8.03
CA ALA A 149 -27.23 -32.09 7.77
C ALA A 149 -27.46 -32.98 9.01
N ARG A 150 -27.90 -32.41 10.13
CA ARG A 150 -28.38 -33.08 11.36
C ARG A 150 -29.88 -32.94 11.48
#